data_bc855f3d1260c3f56d77279d00b81705
#
_entry.id   bc855f3d1260c3f56d77279d00b81705
#
_cell.length_a   1.000
_cell.length_b   1.000
_cell.length_c   1.000
_cell.angle_alpha   90.00
_cell.angle_beta   90.00
_cell.angle_gamma   90.00
#
_symmetry.space_group_name_H-M   'P 1'
#
loop_
_entity.id
_entity.type
_entity.pdbx_description
1 polymer ?
#
loop_
_entity_poly.entity_id
_entity_poly.type
_entity_poly.pdbx_seq_one_letter_code
_entity_poly.pdbx_strand_id
1 'polypeptide(L)'
;MREDAFQIIQKTIADCLPDKAVRDSLQKLDFTGKVYVVAIGKAAWVMAKTASVFLADRLEKGIIITKYEHSRGALDKFEIIEAGHPTPDENSVLGAGKAVELVKEATQEDTVLLLLSGGGSSLVELPMPGLTLADIQEVTRQLLFCGAGITEINVLRKKLSAMKGVKAVIFKSPCA
;
A
#
# COMPACT_ATOMS: atom_id res chain seq x y z
N MET A 1 30.85 -19.57 -14.60
CA MET A 1 29.73 -19.07 -15.46
C MET A 1 28.34 -19.34 -14.89
N ARG A 2 27.91 -20.62 -14.66
CA ARG A 2 26.55 -20.88 -14.16
C ARG A 2 26.39 -20.43 -12.70
N GLU A 3 27.39 -20.64 -11.88
CA GLU A 3 27.44 -20.23 -10.47
C GLU A 3 27.48 -18.69 -10.33
N ASP A 4 28.29 -18.03 -11.15
CA ASP A 4 28.39 -16.57 -11.18
C ASP A 4 27.06 -15.92 -11.60
N ALA A 5 26.40 -16.49 -12.63
CA ALA A 5 25.08 -16.04 -13.06
C ALA A 5 24.02 -16.21 -11.94
N PHE A 6 24.06 -17.33 -11.20
CA PHE A 6 23.15 -17.57 -10.09
C PHE A 6 23.39 -16.58 -8.93
N GLN A 7 24.64 -16.32 -8.58
CA GLN A 7 25.01 -15.32 -7.58
C GLN A 7 24.58 -13.90 -7.98
N ILE A 8 24.76 -13.52 -9.26
CA ILE A 8 24.31 -12.22 -9.77
C ILE A 8 22.78 -12.11 -9.64
N ILE A 9 22.04 -13.14 -10.05
CA ILE A 9 20.58 -13.15 -9.94
C ILE A 9 20.13 -13.02 -8.48
N GLN A 10 20.71 -13.83 -7.58
CA GLN A 10 20.36 -13.77 -6.16
C GLN A 10 20.65 -12.40 -5.53
N LYS A 11 21.81 -11.83 -5.85
CA LYS A 11 22.19 -10.51 -5.36
C LYS A 11 21.27 -9.43 -5.91
N THR A 12 20.93 -9.48 -7.20
CA THR A 12 20.01 -8.53 -7.81
C THR A 12 18.62 -8.61 -7.17
N ILE A 13 18.10 -9.82 -6.93
CA ILE A 13 16.82 -10.01 -6.23
C ILE A 13 16.90 -9.42 -4.82
N ALA A 14 17.98 -9.73 -4.07
CA ALA A 14 18.15 -9.22 -2.72
C ALA A 14 18.25 -7.68 -2.67
N ASP A 15 18.92 -7.06 -3.65
CA ASP A 15 19.04 -5.60 -3.74
C ASP A 15 17.71 -4.91 -4.15
N CYS A 16 16.79 -5.65 -4.79
CA CYS A 16 15.46 -5.17 -5.16
C CYS A 16 14.40 -5.39 -4.06
N LEU A 17 14.72 -6.06 -2.95
CA LEU A 17 13.76 -6.30 -1.88
C LEU A 17 13.34 -4.97 -1.22
N PRO A 18 12.06 -4.84 -0.86
CA PRO A 18 11.50 -3.59 -0.34
C PRO A 18 12.04 -3.20 1.04
N ASP A 19 12.52 -4.14 1.83
CA ASP A 19 13.04 -3.93 3.19
C ASP A 19 14.27 -3.00 3.19
N LYS A 20 15.21 -3.21 2.26
CA LYS A 20 16.38 -2.33 2.12
C LYS A 20 15.96 -0.93 1.73
N ALA A 21 15.11 -0.79 0.70
CA ALA A 21 14.64 0.51 0.23
C ALA A 21 13.90 1.29 1.32
N VAL A 22 13.06 0.62 2.11
CA VAL A 22 12.36 1.23 3.25
C VAL A 22 13.35 1.69 4.31
N ARG A 23 14.28 0.84 4.72
CA ARG A 23 15.29 1.19 5.75
C ARG A 23 16.13 2.39 5.34
N ASP A 24 16.70 2.36 4.12
CA ASP A 24 17.56 3.42 3.58
C ASP A 24 16.80 4.76 3.46
N SER A 25 15.51 4.68 3.23
CA SER A 25 14.65 5.85 3.13
C SER A 25 14.27 6.41 4.48
N LEU A 26 13.92 5.56 5.45
CA LEU A 26 13.56 5.97 6.81
C LEU A 26 14.72 6.63 7.54
N GLN A 27 15.98 6.22 7.26
CA GLN A 27 17.18 6.84 7.84
C GLN A 27 17.36 8.30 7.44
N LYS A 28 16.72 8.74 6.36
CA LYS A 28 16.82 10.12 5.84
C LYS A 28 15.69 11.03 6.32
N LEU A 29 14.77 10.49 7.11
CA LEU A 29 13.61 11.22 7.60
C LEU A 29 13.75 11.52 9.09
N ASP A 30 13.36 12.73 9.44
CA ASP A 30 13.13 13.11 10.82
C ASP A 30 11.66 12.90 11.16
N PHE A 31 11.41 12.18 12.25
CA PHE A 31 10.06 11.90 12.72
C PHE A 31 9.77 12.76 13.96
N THR A 32 8.68 13.50 13.90
CA THR A 32 8.12 14.22 15.06
C THR A 32 6.98 13.42 15.65
N GLY A 33 6.78 13.49 16.95
CA GLY A 33 5.69 12.84 17.65
C GLY A 33 5.66 11.32 17.48
N LYS A 34 4.46 10.78 17.51
CA LYS A 34 4.16 9.38 17.22
C LYS A 34 4.06 9.14 15.72
N VAL A 35 4.28 7.91 15.30
CA VAL A 35 4.21 7.55 13.89
C VAL A 35 3.07 6.56 13.66
N TYR A 36 2.16 6.93 12.77
CA TYR A 36 1.10 6.07 12.26
C TYR A 36 1.51 5.55 10.89
N VAL A 37 1.38 4.25 10.66
CA VAL A 37 1.86 3.62 9.42
C VAL A 37 0.68 3.09 8.61
N VAL A 38 0.57 3.50 7.35
CA VAL A 38 -0.36 2.94 6.37
C VAL A 38 0.46 2.27 5.27
N ALA A 39 0.44 0.95 5.22
CA ALA A 39 1.17 0.16 4.23
C ALA A 39 0.20 -0.49 3.24
N ILE A 40 0.36 -0.21 1.95
CA ILE A 40 -0.55 -0.66 0.90
C ILE A 40 0.23 -1.31 -0.24
N GLY A 41 -0.25 -2.45 -0.72
CA GLY A 41 0.32 -3.14 -1.88
C GLY A 41 0.79 -4.55 -1.59
N LYS A 42 1.29 -5.24 -2.62
CA LYS A 42 1.72 -6.65 -2.52
C LYS A 42 2.91 -6.86 -1.57
N ALA A 43 3.75 -5.84 -1.39
CA ALA A 43 4.89 -5.88 -0.47
C ALA A 43 4.60 -5.19 0.88
N ALA A 44 3.36 -4.76 1.13
CA ALA A 44 2.98 -3.94 2.28
C ALA A 44 3.40 -4.58 3.62
N TRP A 45 3.22 -5.89 3.77
CA TRP A 45 3.59 -6.59 5.00
C TRP A 45 5.09 -6.48 5.31
N VAL A 46 5.94 -6.74 4.30
CA VAL A 46 7.42 -6.66 4.48
C VAL A 46 7.86 -5.23 4.76
N MET A 47 7.28 -4.25 4.06
CA MET A 47 7.57 -2.83 4.26
C MET A 47 7.16 -2.37 5.66
N ALA A 48 5.96 -2.75 6.13
CA ALA A 48 5.46 -2.43 7.46
C ALA A 48 6.32 -3.09 8.56
N LYS A 49 6.72 -4.36 8.35
CA LYS A 49 7.64 -5.05 9.28
C LYS A 49 8.98 -4.33 9.39
N THR A 50 9.53 -3.89 8.28
CA THR A 50 10.79 -3.12 8.29
C THR A 50 10.62 -1.78 9.00
N ALA A 51 9.52 -1.07 8.72
CA ALA A 51 9.21 0.18 9.38
C ALA A 51 8.98 0.00 10.89
N SER A 52 8.29 -1.07 11.32
CA SER A 52 8.05 -1.33 12.75
C SER A 52 9.34 -1.52 13.54
N VAL A 53 10.31 -2.23 12.97
CA VAL A 53 11.62 -2.45 13.59
C VAL A 53 12.41 -1.13 13.66
N PHE A 54 12.34 -0.30 12.63
CA PHE A 54 13.05 0.97 12.58
C PHE A 54 12.45 2.00 13.55
N LEU A 55 11.13 2.11 13.58
CA LEU A 55 10.42 3.10 14.39
C LEU A 55 10.38 2.75 15.88
N ALA A 56 10.43 1.45 16.21
CA ALA A 56 10.42 0.95 17.59
C ALA A 56 9.30 1.60 18.43
N ASP A 57 9.66 2.30 19.50
CA ASP A 57 8.71 2.93 20.44
C ASP A 57 7.94 4.12 19.83
N ARG A 58 8.42 4.70 18.73
CA ARG A 58 7.73 5.79 18.02
C ARG A 58 6.51 5.30 17.24
N LEU A 59 6.46 4.01 16.89
CA LEU A 59 5.29 3.44 16.23
C LEU A 59 4.11 3.40 17.20
N GLU A 60 3.05 4.12 16.87
CA GLU A 60 1.81 4.09 17.65
C GLU A 60 0.89 2.99 17.16
N LYS A 61 0.46 3.08 15.91
CA LYS A 61 -0.43 2.14 15.26
C LYS A 61 -0.12 2.03 13.77
N GLY A 62 -0.55 0.96 13.13
CA GLY A 62 -0.47 0.82 11.70
C GLY A 62 -1.58 -0.02 11.10
N ILE A 63 -1.76 0.10 9.79
CA ILE A 63 -2.61 -0.76 8.99
C ILE A 63 -1.83 -1.28 7.79
N ILE A 64 -2.02 -2.55 7.49
CA ILE A 64 -1.48 -3.22 6.31
C ILE A 64 -2.65 -3.63 5.43
N ILE A 65 -2.66 -3.16 4.19
CA ILE A 65 -3.65 -3.58 3.19
C ILE A 65 -2.89 -4.24 2.05
N THR A 66 -3.05 -5.54 1.93
CA THR A 66 -2.29 -6.34 0.98
C THR A 66 -3.18 -7.30 0.21
N LYS A 67 -2.63 -7.96 -0.80
CA LYS A 67 -3.35 -8.98 -1.55
C LYS A 67 -3.52 -10.23 -0.69
N TYR A 68 -4.61 -10.99 -0.90
CA TYR A 68 -4.79 -12.31 -0.30
C TYR A 68 -3.53 -13.17 -0.41
N GLU A 69 -3.19 -13.88 0.65
CA GLU A 69 -2.03 -14.76 0.78
C GLU A 69 -0.66 -14.04 0.76
N HIS A 70 -0.66 -12.70 0.88
CA HIS A 70 0.58 -11.90 0.93
C HIS A 70 0.94 -11.44 2.35
N SER A 71 0.05 -11.59 3.32
CA SER A 71 0.43 -11.41 4.72
C SER A 71 1.30 -12.58 5.21
N ARG A 72 2.14 -12.30 6.20
CA ARG A 72 3.03 -13.30 6.81
C ARG A 72 2.73 -13.48 8.30
N GLY A 73 1.46 -13.33 8.66
CA GLY A 73 1.00 -13.44 10.04
C GLY A 73 0.88 -12.11 10.76
N ALA A 74 0.47 -12.17 12.03
CA ALA A 74 0.26 -10.99 12.85
C ALA A 74 1.54 -10.15 13.02
N LEU A 75 1.36 -8.85 13.09
CA LEU A 75 2.43 -7.89 13.38
C LEU A 75 1.93 -6.96 14.48
N ASP A 76 2.71 -6.83 15.54
CA ASP A 76 2.35 -6.00 16.69
C ASP A 76 2.06 -4.56 16.27
N LYS A 77 1.01 -3.96 16.86
CA LYS A 77 0.47 -2.63 16.56
C LYS A 77 -0.12 -2.45 15.16
N PHE A 78 -0.23 -3.52 14.36
CA PHE A 78 -0.81 -3.44 13.02
C PHE A 78 -2.12 -4.23 12.92
N GLU A 79 -3.11 -3.58 12.31
CA GLU A 79 -4.24 -4.29 11.73
C GLU A 79 -3.89 -4.72 10.31
N ILE A 80 -4.26 -5.96 9.93
CA ILE A 80 -3.94 -6.52 8.62
C ILE A 80 -5.24 -6.85 7.89
N ILE A 81 -5.38 -6.31 6.68
CA ILE A 81 -6.50 -6.57 5.79
C ILE A 81 -5.96 -7.12 4.49
N GLU A 82 -6.41 -8.30 4.11
CA GLU A 82 -6.17 -8.86 2.80
C GLU A 82 -7.36 -8.58 1.89
N ALA A 83 -7.09 -8.10 0.68
CA ALA A 83 -8.09 -7.60 -0.26
C ALA A 83 -7.88 -8.09 -1.69
N GLY A 84 -8.88 -7.90 -2.54
CA GLY A 84 -8.90 -8.35 -3.92
C GLY A 84 -7.92 -7.62 -4.83
N HIS A 85 -7.27 -8.37 -5.69
CA HIS A 85 -6.38 -7.87 -6.74
C HIS A 85 -6.36 -8.84 -7.94
N PRO A 86 -6.59 -8.41 -9.17
CA PRO A 86 -6.63 -7.02 -9.69
C PRO A 86 -7.97 -6.31 -9.53
N THR A 87 -9.04 -6.99 -9.15
CA THR A 87 -10.34 -6.39 -8.95
C THR A 87 -10.56 -6.09 -7.47
N PRO A 88 -10.94 -4.86 -7.10
CA PRO A 88 -11.25 -4.52 -5.72
C PRO A 88 -12.49 -5.28 -5.23
N ASP A 89 -12.53 -5.56 -3.93
CA ASP A 89 -13.62 -6.25 -3.24
C ASP A 89 -14.05 -5.48 -1.98
N GLU A 90 -14.95 -6.07 -1.21
CA GLU A 90 -15.45 -5.51 0.05
C GLU A 90 -14.31 -5.18 1.04
N ASN A 91 -13.27 -6.03 1.07
CA ASN A 91 -12.10 -5.79 1.92
C ASN A 91 -11.25 -4.62 1.44
N SER A 92 -11.26 -4.31 0.13
CA SER A 92 -10.62 -3.11 -0.40
C SER A 92 -11.29 -1.84 0.13
N VAL A 93 -12.61 -1.86 0.24
CA VAL A 93 -13.40 -0.74 0.80
C VAL A 93 -13.22 -0.64 2.31
N LEU A 94 -13.30 -1.78 3.01
CA LEU A 94 -13.06 -1.85 4.45
C LEU A 94 -11.67 -1.32 4.81
N GLY A 95 -10.64 -1.77 4.11
CA GLY A 95 -9.26 -1.34 4.32
C GLY A 95 -9.07 0.14 4.08
N ALA A 96 -9.69 0.68 3.02
CA ALA A 96 -9.66 2.11 2.75
C ALA A 96 -10.30 2.94 3.87
N GLY A 97 -11.48 2.52 4.34
CA GLY A 97 -12.18 3.17 5.46
C GLY A 97 -11.32 3.19 6.72
N LYS A 98 -10.80 2.02 7.11
CA LYS A 98 -9.94 1.90 8.31
C LYS A 98 -8.64 2.70 8.20
N ALA A 99 -8.03 2.76 7.01
CA ALA A 99 -6.85 3.60 6.80
C ALA A 99 -7.16 5.09 7.00
N VAL A 100 -8.31 5.55 6.51
CA VAL A 100 -8.77 6.93 6.73
C VAL A 100 -9.05 7.19 8.21
N GLU A 101 -9.67 6.26 8.93
CA GLU A 101 -9.91 6.37 10.37
C GLU A 101 -8.58 6.45 11.14
N LEU A 102 -7.63 5.56 10.85
CA LEU A 102 -6.31 5.59 11.47
C LEU A 102 -5.60 6.94 11.28
N VAL A 103 -5.65 7.49 10.06
CA VAL A 103 -5.02 8.79 9.78
C VAL A 103 -5.69 9.94 10.54
N LYS A 104 -6.99 9.85 10.83
CA LYS A 104 -7.71 10.85 11.64
C LYS A 104 -7.34 10.83 13.12
N GLU A 105 -6.78 9.74 13.64
CA GLU A 105 -6.29 9.65 15.01
C GLU A 105 -5.02 10.48 15.22
N ALA A 106 -4.23 10.70 14.15
CA ALA A 106 -2.98 11.45 14.21
C ALA A 106 -3.24 12.94 14.42
N THR A 107 -2.47 13.56 15.31
CA THR A 107 -2.47 15.00 15.59
C THR A 107 -1.52 15.74 14.65
N GLN A 108 -1.46 17.07 14.75
CA GLN A 108 -0.52 17.89 13.97
C GLN A 108 0.96 17.66 14.35
N GLU A 109 1.19 17.12 15.54
CA GLU A 109 2.55 16.81 16.04
C GLU A 109 3.03 15.42 15.60
N ASP A 110 2.12 14.57 15.14
CA ASP A 110 2.40 13.19 14.75
C ASP A 110 2.76 13.08 13.26
N THR A 111 3.39 11.96 12.92
CA THR A 111 3.76 11.65 11.55
C THR A 111 2.89 10.52 10.99
N VAL A 112 2.33 10.69 9.81
CA VAL A 112 1.69 9.61 9.04
C VAL A 112 2.66 9.14 7.97
N LEU A 113 3.11 7.89 8.08
CA LEU A 113 4.00 7.24 7.13
C LEU A 113 3.19 6.36 6.17
N LEU A 114 3.14 6.73 4.89
CA LEU A 114 2.50 5.94 3.85
C LEU A 114 3.54 5.15 3.06
N LEU A 115 3.42 3.81 3.09
CA LEU A 115 4.26 2.86 2.37
C LEU A 115 3.46 2.26 1.21
N LEU A 116 3.84 2.54 -0.03
CA LEU A 116 3.14 2.06 -1.22
C LEU A 116 4.00 1.10 -2.04
N SER A 117 3.40 0.01 -2.48
CA SER A 117 3.98 -0.92 -3.44
C SER A 117 2.98 -1.28 -4.54
N GLY A 118 3.35 -2.16 -5.48
CA GLY A 118 2.50 -2.54 -6.61
C GLY A 118 1.15 -3.12 -6.18
N GLY A 119 0.10 -2.79 -6.93
CA GLY A 119 -1.26 -3.29 -6.72
C GLY A 119 -2.16 -2.39 -5.86
N GLY A 120 -1.64 -1.29 -5.32
CA GLY A 120 -2.36 -0.44 -4.37
C GLY A 120 -3.71 0.09 -4.86
N SER A 121 -3.86 0.38 -6.15
CA SER A 121 -5.10 0.95 -6.70
C SER A 121 -6.31 0.02 -6.69
N SER A 122 -6.10 -1.29 -6.61
CA SER A 122 -7.20 -2.25 -6.45
C SER A 122 -7.37 -2.71 -5.00
N LEU A 123 -6.29 -2.68 -4.23
CA LEU A 123 -6.32 -3.10 -2.83
C LEU A 123 -6.97 -2.07 -1.90
N VAL A 124 -7.01 -0.81 -2.33
CA VAL A 124 -7.66 0.29 -1.60
C VAL A 124 -8.61 1.00 -2.53
N GLU A 125 -9.90 0.91 -2.25
CA GLU A 125 -10.95 1.58 -3.03
C GLU A 125 -11.95 2.22 -2.08
N LEU A 126 -12.24 3.48 -2.32
CA LEU A 126 -13.27 4.20 -1.58
C LEU A 126 -14.20 4.89 -2.58
N PRO A 127 -15.34 4.29 -2.93
CA PRO A 127 -16.26 4.89 -3.87
C PRO A 127 -16.70 6.29 -3.45
N MET A 128 -16.88 7.18 -4.42
CA MET A 128 -17.47 8.50 -4.14
C MET A 128 -18.90 8.36 -3.59
N PRO A 129 -19.37 9.32 -2.80
CA PRO A 129 -20.75 9.34 -2.35
C PRO A 129 -21.74 9.17 -3.51
N GLY A 130 -22.66 8.22 -3.38
CA GLY A 130 -23.63 7.87 -4.41
C GLY A 130 -23.17 6.78 -5.39
N LEU A 131 -21.92 6.31 -5.29
CA LEU A 131 -21.42 5.15 -6.03
C LEU A 131 -21.22 3.97 -5.09
N THR A 132 -21.39 2.77 -5.66
CA THR A 132 -21.12 1.50 -4.97
C THR A 132 -19.82 0.87 -5.49
N LEU A 133 -19.33 -0.13 -4.77
CA LEU A 133 -18.21 -0.96 -5.26
C LEU A 133 -18.59 -1.65 -6.58
N ALA A 134 -19.83 -2.12 -6.71
CA ALA A 134 -20.34 -2.76 -7.93
C ALA A 134 -20.27 -1.82 -9.14
N ASP A 135 -20.56 -0.53 -8.96
CA ASP A 135 -20.43 0.46 -10.04
C ASP A 135 -18.98 0.61 -10.50
N ILE A 136 -18.03 0.66 -9.55
CA ILE A 136 -16.59 0.72 -9.86
C ILE A 136 -16.14 -0.54 -10.62
N GLN A 137 -16.57 -1.70 -10.16
CA GLN A 137 -16.25 -2.99 -10.79
C GLN A 137 -16.81 -3.05 -12.22
N GLU A 138 -18.06 -2.65 -12.41
CA GLU A 138 -18.73 -2.69 -13.72
C GLU A 138 -18.07 -1.71 -14.71
N VAL A 139 -17.78 -0.48 -14.30
CA VAL A 139 -17.05 0.48 -15.13
C VAL A 139 -15.66 -0.07 -15.50
N THR A 140 -14.95 -0.66 -14.55
CA THR A 140 -13.64 -1.27 -14.82
C THR A 140 -13.74 -2.42 -15.82
N ARG A 141 -14.75 -3.27 -15.68
CA ARG A 141 -15.04 -4.39 -16.58
C ARG A 141 -15.33 -3.90 -18.01
N GLN A 142 -16.17 -2.88 -18.16
CA GLN A 142 -16.51 -2.32 -19.46
C GLN A 142 -15.29 -1.69 -20.14
N LEU A 143 -14.46 -0.96 -19.39
CA LEU A 143 -13.23 -0.39 -19.93
C LEU A 143 -12.25 -1.45 -20.43
N LEU A 144 -12.08 -2.54 -19.66
CA LEU A 144 -11.25 -3.67 -20.09
C LEU A 144 -11.82 -4.34 -21.36
N PHE A 145 -13.13 -4.50 -21.42
CA PHE A 145 -13.81 -5.11 -22.57
C PHE A 145 -13.67 -4.26 -23.85
N CYS A 146 -13.69 -2.93 -23.73
CA CYS A 146 -13.47 -2.01 -24.84
C CYS A 146 -11.99 -1.86 -25.25
N GLY A 147 -11.07 -2.55 -24.59
CA GLY A 147 -9.63 -2.47 -24.88
C GLY A 147 -8.96 -1.21 -24.37
N ALA A 148 -9.56 -0.51 -23.38
CA ALA A 148 -8.96 0.68 -22.79
C ALA A 148 -7.59 0.37 -22.14
N GLY A 149 -6.62 1.25 -22.36
CA GLY A 149 -5.31 1.14 -21.75
C GLY A 149 -5.32 1.39 -20.24
N ILE A 150 -4.32 0.85 -19.53
CA ILE A 150 -4.22 0.99 -18.07
C ILE A 150 -4.25 2.45 -17.60
N THR A 151 -3.70 3.36 -18.38
CA THR A 151 -3.70 4.80 -18.07
C THR A 151 -5.12 5.37 -18.07
N GLU A 152 -5.94 5.02 -19.07
CA GLU A 152 -7.33 5.46 -19.18
C GLU A 152 -8.17 4.90 -18.04
N ILE A 153 -8.02 3.61 -17.75
CA ILE A 153 -8.69 2.94 -16.62
C ILE A 153 -8.36 3.65 -15.32
N ASN A 154 -7.08 3.93 -15.05
CA ASN A 154 -6.66 4.59 -13.82
C ASN A 154 -7.15 6.04 -13.72
N VAL A 155 -7.24 6.78 -14.83
CA VAL A 155 -7.79 8.13 -14.86
C VAL A 155 -9.27 8.14 -14.48
N LEU A 156 -10.05 7.21 -15.01
CA LEU A 156 -11.48 7.11 -14.69
C LEU A 156 -11.69 6.62 -13.26
N ARG A 157 -11.01 5.58 -12.82
CA ARG A 157 -11.09 5.10 -11.43
C ARG A 157 -10.75 6.20 -10.43
N LYS A 158 -9.70 6.99 -10.69
CA LYS A 158 -9.35 8.13 -9.85
C LYS A 158 -10.46 9.18 -9.75
N LYS A 159 -11.30 9.33 -10.79
CA LYS A 159 -12.45 10.25 -10.76
C LYS A 159 -13.63 9.68 -9.96
N LEU A 160 -13.76 8.37 -9.89
CA LEU A 160 -14.83 7.66 -9.18
C LEU A 160 -14.49 7.38 -7.71
N SER A 161 -13.24 7.58 -7.31
CA SER A 161 -12.75 7.36 -5.95
C SER A 161 -12.81 8.63 -5.11
N ALA A 162 -13.24 8.50 -3.85
CA ALA A 162 -13.21 9.57 -2.86
C ALA A 162 -11.80 9.79 -2.26
N MET A 163 -10.83 8.95 -2.57
CA MET A 163 -9.44 9.04 -2.11
C MET A 163 -8.69 10.20 -2.79
N LYS A 164 -9.23 11.41 -2.75
CA LYS A 164 -8.62 12.61 -3.35
C LYS A 164 -7.87 13.41 -2.29
N GLY A 165 -6.66 13.84 -2.62
CA GLY A 165 -5.96 14.90 -1.87
C GLY A 165 -5.13 14.43 -0.68
N VAL A 166 -4.83 13.15 -0.55
CA VAL A 166 -3.88 12.69 0.47
C VAL A 166 -2.48 13.20 0.12
N LYS A 167 -1.97 14.15 0.90
CA LYS A 167 -0.55 14.53 0.85
C LYS A 167 0.24 13.43 1.55
N ALA A 168 0.89 12.58 0.78
CA ALA A 168 1.64 11.46 1.30
C ALA A 168 3.12 11.57 0.92
N VAL A 169 4.00 11.17 1.83
CA VAL A 169 5.38 10.85 1.48
C VAL A 169 5.36 9.46 0.85
N ILE A 170 5.53 9.39 -0.47
CA ILE A 170 5.42 8.15 -1.23
C ILE A 170 6.81 7.54 -1.38
N PHE A 171 7.04 6.39 -0.74
CA PHE A 171 8.15 5.51 -1.08
C PHE A 171 7.66 4.55 -2.16
N LYS A 172 8.12 4.75 -3.38
CA LYS A 172 7.83 3.86 -4.50
C LYS A 172 8.92 2.78 -4.54
N SER A 173 8.60 1.58 -4.12
CA SER A 173 9.43 0.42 -4.44
C SER A 173 9.24 0.07 -5.93
N PRO A 174 10.30 -0.25 -6.69
CA PRO A 174 10.13 -0.83 -8.01
C PRO A 174 9.23 -2.06 -7.93
N CYS A 175 8.35 -2.22 -8.91
CA CYS A 175 7.57 -3.45 -9.03
C CYS A 175 8.53 -4.63 -9.22
N ALA A 176 8.45 -5.62 -8.32
CA ALA A 176 8.96 -6.96 -8.60
C ALA A 176 7.94 -7.69 -9.47
#